data_39d6fff9cf9224f7f3a3d48d02d96b6b
#
_entry.id   39d6fff9cf9224f7f3a3d48d02d96b6b
#
_cell.length_a   1.000
_cell.length_b   1.000
_cell.length_c   1.000
_cell.angle_alpha   90.00
_cell.angle_beta   90.00
_cell.angle_gamma   90.00
#
_symmetry.space_group_name_H-M   'P 1'
#
loop_
_entity.id
_entity.type
_entity.pdbx_description
1 polymer ?
#
loop_
_entity_poly.entity_id
_entity_poly.type
_entity_poly.pdbx_seq_one_letter_code
_entity_poly.pdbx_strand_id
1 'polypeptide(L)'
;MSETIESEEIKNLKREVAKLRLEGNLRKSLSNQLTIQKKIADDAKAEALAKSEEVEKISKQLAKYLSPQIHEQIFSGKQSAEVKSNRKKLTVFFSDIVGFTDISDELESEEMTNLLNFYLNEMSQIALRFGGTIDKFIGDALMIFFGDPDTNGPQEDARTVSYTHLRAHETRF
;
A
#
# COMPACT_ATOMS: atom_id res chain seq x y z
N MET A 1 -6.26 -78.85 32.28
CA MET A 1 -6.50 -77.46 32.81
C MET A 1 -5.34 -76.52 32.51
N SER A 2 -4.07 -76.90 32.53
CA SER A 2 -2.92 -76.03 32.22
C SER A 2 -2.84 -75.63 30.74
N GLU A 3 -3.02 -76.54 29.80
CA GLU A 3 -2.94 -76.28 28.34
C GLU A 3 -4.04 -75.33 27.82
N THR A 4 -5.21 -75.29 28.41
CA THR A 4 -6.32 -74.42 28.02
C THR A 4 -6.08 -72.97 28.46
N ILE A 5 -5.44 -72.76 29.61
CA ILE A 5 -5.08 -71.37 30.10
C ILE A 5 -3.96 -70.82 29.27
N GLU A 6 -2.95 -71.55 28.92
CA GLU A 6 -1.81 -71.15 28.08
C GLU A 6 -2.26 -70.76 26.62
N SER A 7 -3.24 -71.50 26.08
CA SER A 7 -3.85 -71.23 24.78
C SER A 7 -4.63 -69.92 24.78
N GLU A 8 -5.31 -69.55 25.87
CA GLU A 8 -6.08 -68.32 25.99
C GLU A 8 -5.18 -67.11 26.21
N GLU A 9 -4.11 -67.26 26.94
CA GLU A 9 -3.08 -66.27 27.17
C GLU A 9 -2.34 -65.86 25.83
N ILE A 10 -1.96 -66.88 25.05
CA ILE A 10 -1.36 -66.66 23.72
C ILE A 10 -2.33 -65.93 22.77
N LYS A 11 -3.62 -66.27 22.86
CA LYS A 11 -4.63 -65.60 22.04
C LYS A 11 -4.81 -64.10 22.41
N ASN A 12 -4.78 -63.83 23.70
CA ASN A 12 -4.85 -62.47 24.22
C ASN A 12 -3.60 -61.63 23.85
N LEU A 13 -2.41 -62.21 24.01
CA LEU A 13 -1.15 -61.55 23.55
C LEU A 13 -1.12 -61.30 22.07
N LYS A 14 -1.61 -62.21 21.23
CA LYS A 14 -1.72 -61.93 19.75
C LYS A 14 -2.66 -60.82 19.45
N ARG A 15 -3.78 -60.67 20.16
CA ARG A 15 -4.70 -59.50 19.98
C ARG A 15 -4.05 -58.18 20.38
N GLU A 16 -3.33 -58.19 21.50
CA GLU A 16 -2.64 -57.01 22.00
C GLU A 16 -1.51 -56.54 21.04
N VAL A 17 -0.72 -57.48 20.52
CA VAL A 17 0.28 -57.22 19.49
C VAL A 17 -0.35 -56.67 18.21
N ALA A 18 -1.50 -57.21 17.77
CA ALA A 18 -2.20 -56.73 16.61
C ALA A 18 -2.71 -55.27 16.83
N LYS A 19 -3.23 -54.97 18.02
CA LYS A 19 -3.67 -53.63 18.41
C LYS A 19 -2.50 -52.62 18.40
N LEU A 20 -1.40 -52.97 19.04
CA LEU A 20 -0.19 -52.11 19.07
C LEU A 20 0.40 -51.85 17.67
N ARG A 21 0.37 -52.86 16.79
CA ARG A 21 0.78 -52.70 15.39
C ARG A 21 -0.14 -51.73 14.64
N LEU A 22 -1.44 -51.80 14.84
CA LEU A 22 -2.41 -50.90 14.24
C LEU A 22 -2.22 -49.47 14.73
N GLU A 23 -2.06 -49.27 16.03
CA GLU A 23 -1.76 -47.97 16.63
C GLU A 23 -0.44 -47.39 16.11
N GLY A 24 0.61 -48.20 15.97
CA GLY A 24 1.89 -47.78 15.40
C GLY A 24 1.75 -47.32 13.95
N ASN A 25 1.00 -48.06 13.13
CA ASN A 25 0.73 -47.66 11.73
C ASN A 25 -0.09 -46.40 11.63
N LEU A 26 -1.11 -46.25 12.50
CA LEU A 26 -1.93 -45.04 12.55
C LEU A 26 -1.10 -43.81 12.95
N ARG A 27 -0.26 -43.93 13.99
CA ARG A 27 0.67 -42.85 14.39
C ARG A 27 1.61 -42.45 13.27
N LYS A 28 2.17 -43.40 12.54
CA LYS A 28 3.06 -43.15 11.41
C LYS A 28 2.32 -42.42 10.26
N SER A 29 1.11 -42.86 9.95
CA SER A 29 0.27 -42.21 8.96
C SER A 29 -0.08 -40.79 9.35
N LEU A 30 -0.49 -40.57 10.60
CA LEU A 30 -0.82 -39.25 11.13
C LEU A 30 0.40 -38.28 11.12
N SER A 31 1.56 -38.80 11.53
CA SER A 31 2.83 -38.06 11.49
C SER A 31 3.18 -37.62 10.07
N ASN A 32 3.02 -38.49 9.07
CA ASN A 32 3.26 -38.17 7.68
C ASN A 32 2.28 -37.12 7.18
N GLN A 33 0.99 -37.23 7.53
CA GLN A 33 -0.01 -36.18 7.13
C GLN A 33 0.31 -34.85 7.76
N LEU A 34 0.70 -34.78 9.03
CA LEU A 34 1.12 -33.54 9.68
C LEU A 34 2.35 -32.92 9.00
N THR A 35 3.31 -33.71 8.60
CA THR A 35 4.51 -33.24 7.91
C THR A 35 4.15 -32.64 6.55
N ILE A 36 3.27 -33.31 5.80
CA ILE A 36 2.78 -32.81 4.51
C ILE A 36 2.00 -31.50 4.68
N GLN A 37 1.07 -31.43 5.63
CA GLN A 37 0.30 -30.23 5.92
C GLN A 37 1.18 -29.08 6.35
N LYS A 38 2.18 -29.34 7.21
CA LYS A 38 3.15 -28.31 7.62
C LYS A 38 3.92 -27.77 6.42
N LYS A 39 4.38 -28.65 5.53
CA LYS A 39 5.09 -28.22 4.32
C LYS A 39 4.20 -27.35 3.42
N ILE A 40 2.95 -27.76 3.18
CA ILE A 40 1.99 -26.95 2.38
C ILE A 40 1.75 -25.58 3.04
N ALA A 41 1.60 -25.53 4.35
CA ALA A 41 1.41 -24.27 5.06
C ALA A 41 2.65 -23.37 4.99
N ASP A 42 3.85 -23.93 5.12
CA ASP A 42 5.11 -23.19 5.01
C ASP A 42 5.31 -22.66 3.58
N ASP A 43 5.04 -23.47 2.56
CA ASP A 43 5.12 -23.06 1.15
C ASP A 43 4.10 -21.95 0.83
N ALA A 44 2.85 -22.07 1.29
CA ALA A 44 1.82 -21.05 1.11
C ALA A 44 2.17 -19.75 1.83
N LYS A 45 2.77 -19.84 3.03
CA LYS A 45 3.24 -18.67 3.77
C LYS A 45 4.38 -17.94 3.04
N ALA A 46 5.33 -18.70 2.49
CA ALA A 46 6.44 -18.15 1.71
C ALA A 46 5.94 -17.44 0.44
N GLU A 47 4.98 -18.05 -0.27
CA GLU A 47 4.36 -17.42 -1.45
C GLU A 47 3.60 -16.13 -1.11
N ALA A 48 2.82 -16.15 -0.02
CA ALA A 48 2.09 -14.97 0.45
C ALA A 48 3.04 -13.82 0.83
N LEU A 49 4.16 -14.14 1.49
CA LEU A 49 5.18 -13.16 1.84
C LEU A 49 5.81 -12.55 0.60
N ALA A 50 6.22 -13.36 -0.36
CA ALA A 50 6.82 -12.90 -1.62
C ALA A 50 5.86 -11.98 -2.40
N LYS A 51 4.58 -12.34 -2.48
CA LYS A 51 3.55 -11.49 -3.11
C LYS A 51 3.36 -10.16 -2.36
N SER A 52 3.39 -10.20 -1.02
CA SER A 52 3.29 -8.97 -0.21
C SER A 52 4.46 -8.03 -0.46
N GLU A 53 5.68 -8.55 -0.54
CA GLU A 53 6.89 -7.76 -0.84
C GLU A 53 6.84 -7.17 -2.27
N GLU A 54 6.33 -7.92 -3.24
CA GLU A 54 6.14 -7.44 -4.62
C GLU A 54 5.12 -6.30 -4.67
N VAL A 55 3.97 -6.44 -4.00
CA VAL A 55 2.95 -5.38 -3.90
C VAL A 55 3.51 -4.14 -3.23
N GLU A 56 4.28 -4.28 -2.15
CA GLU A 56 4.93 -3.16 -1.47
C GLU A 56 5.92 -2.43 -2.38
N LYS A 57 6.70 -3.18 -3.16
CA LYS A 57 7.64 -2.61 -4.13
C LYS A 57 6.91 -1.81 -5.22
N ILE A 58 5.84 -2.38 -5.78
CA ILE A 58 5.02 -1.71 -6.79
C ILE A 58 4.36 -0.45 -6.19
N SER A 59 3.83 -0.53 -4.97
CA SER A 59 3.26 0.60 -4.25
C SER A 59 4.26 1.75 -4.12
N LYS A 60 5.48 1.45 -3.67
CA LYS A 60 6.57 2.45 -3.56
C LYS A 60 6.97 3.06 -4.91
N GLN A 61 6.93 2.28 -5.97
CA GLN A 61 7.21 2.80 -7.31
C GLN A 61 6.11 3.73 -7.80
N LEU A 62 4.83 3.34 -7.62
CA LEU A 62 3.68 4.15 -8.03
C LEU A 62 3.54 5.44 -7.20
N ALA A 63 3.97 5.44 -5.94
CA ALA A 63 3.99 6.63 -5.10
C ALA A 63 4.78 7.81 -5.71
N LYS A 64 5.72 7.53 -6.63
CA LYS A 64 6.48 8.58 -7.34
C LYS A 64 5.66 9.29 -8.43
N TYR A 65 4.59 8.67 -8.90
CA TYR A 65 3.80 9.14 -10.04
C TYR A 65 2.37 9.54 -9.66
N LEU A 66 1.95 9.21 -8.45
CA LEU A 66 0.61 9.51 -7.94
C LEU A 66 0.70 10.58 -6.85
N SER A 67 -0.33 11.42 -6.75
CA SER A 67 -0.44 12.28 -5.58
C SER A 67 -0.57 11.43 -4.30
N PRO A 68 -0.04 11.90 -3.16
CA PRO A 68 -0.10 11.15 -1.91
C PRO A 68 -1.51 10.69 -1.53
N GLN A 69 -2.52 11.53 -1.79
CA GLN A 69 -3.91 11.21 -1.49
C GLN A 69 -4.44 10.07 -2.37
N ILE A 70 -4.15 10.10 -3.66
CA ILE A 70 -4.56 9.02 -4.60
C ILE A 70 -3.86 7.72 -4.25
N HIS A 71 -2.57 7.78 -3.94
CA HIS A 71 -1.80 6.62 -3.49
C HIS A 71 -2.42 6.00 -2.22
N GLU A 72 -2.69 6.82 -1.20
CA GLU A 72 -3.30 6.34 0.04
C GLU A 72 -4.69 5.71 -0.18
N GLN A 73 -5.52 6.32 -1.02
CA GLN A 73 -6.85 5.80 -1.32
C GLN A 73 -6.82 4.44 -2.01
N ILE A 74 -5.95 4.26 -3.00
CA ILE A 74 -5.79 3.00 -3.73
C ILE A 74 -5.27 1.90 -2.80
N PHE A 75 -4.21 2.18 -2.04
CA PHE A 75 -3.52 1.16 -1.23
C PHE A 75 -4.14 0.93 0.16
N SER A 76 -4.95 1.88 0.67
CA SER A 76 -5.74 1.65 1.91
C SER A 76 -7.01 0.83 1.68
N GLY A 77 -7.35 0.53 0.43
CA GLY A 77 -8.57 -0.22 0.08
C GLY A 77 -9.87 0.56 0.31
N LYS A 78 -9.79 1.87 0.61
CA LYS A 78 -10.97 2.73 0.84
C LYS A 78 -11.76 3.00 -0.44
N GLN A 79 -11.10 2.94 -1.58
CA GLN A 79 -11.77 3.04 -2.88
C GLN A 79 -11.28 1.92 -3.82
N SER A 80 -12.22 1.31 -4.55
CA SER A 80 -11.85 0.44 -5.66
C SER A 80 -11.35 1.32 -6.81
N ALA A 81 -10.27 0.91 -7.47
CA ALA A 81 -9.71 1.57 -8.65
C ALA A 81 -10.60 1.35 -9.90
N GLU A 82 -11.93 1.46 -9.74
CA GLU A 82 -12.85 1.41 -10.87
C GLU A 82 -12.86 2.76 -11.59
N VAL A 83 -12.65 2.73 -12.89
CA VAL A 83 -12.79 3.90 -13.75
C VAL A 83 -14.28 4.24 -13.87
N LYS A 84 -14.78 5.06 -12.94
CA LYS A 84 -16.13 5.61 -12.97
C LYS A 84 -16.06 7.09 -13.30
N SER A 85 -16.80 7.53 -14.31
CA SER A 85 -16.94 8.95 -14.61
C SER A 85 -17.97 9.57 -13.66
N ASN A 86 -17.47 10.37 -12.71
CA ASN A 86 -18.30 11.15 -11.81
C ASN A 86 -18.11 12.65 -12.10
N ARG A 87 -19.23 13.37 -12.32
CA ARG A 87 -19.16 14.84 -12.43
C ARG A 87 -19.12 15.45 -11.04
N LYS A 88 -18.04 16.18 -10.74
CA LYS A 88 -17.88 16.94 -9.51
C LYS A 88 -17.61 18.41 -9.84
N LYS A 89 -17.98 19.32 -8.93
CA LYS A 89 -17.53 20.71 -8.98
C LYS A 89 -16.20 20.77 -8.22
N LEU A 90 -15.15 21.16 -8.91
CA LEU A 90 -13.82 21.30 -8.34
C LEU A 90 -13.41 22.77 -8.40
N THR A 91 -12.65 23.22 -7.41
CA THR A 91 -11.93 24.48 -7.47
C THR A 91 -10.50 24.15 -7.87
N VAL A 92 -10.02 24.77 -8.96
CA VAL A 92 -8.68 24.53 -9.50
C VAL A 92 -7.80 25.73 -9.20
N PHE A 93 -6.58 25.45 -8.74
CA PHE A 93 -5.56 26.43 -8.46
C PHE A 93 -4.31 26.14 -9.30
N PHE A 94 -3.77 27.19 -9.92
CA PHE A 94 -2.51 27.16 -10.62
C PHE A 94 -1.53 28.13 -9.95
N SER A 95 -0.29 27.71 -9.84
CA SER A 95 0.81 28.54 -9.36
C SER A 95 2.03 28.29 -10.23
N ASP A 96 2.80 29.35 -10.54
CA ASP A 96 4.04 29.30 -11.30
C ASP A 96 5.07 30.26 -10.70
N ILE A 97 6.31 30.18 -11.18
CA ILE A 97 7.38 31.08 -10.79
C ILE A 97 7.42 32.25 -11.75
N VAL A 98 7.24 33.48 -11.23
CA VAL A 98 7.30 34.68 -12.05
C VAL A 98 8.70 34.88 -12.62
N GLY A 99 8.80 35.04 -13.95
CA GLY A 99 10.09 35.23 -14.63
C GLY A 99 10.95 33.98 -14.71
N PHE A 100 10.36 32.77 -14.58
CA PHE A 100 11.10 31.53 -14.58
C PHE A 100 12.02 31.37 -15.79
N THR A 101 11.58 31.77 -16.97
CA THR A 101 12.39 31.71 -18.19
C THR A 101 13.69 32.50 -18.07
N ASP A 102 13.62 33.73 -17.55
CA ASP A 102 14.79 34.59 -17.37
C ASP A 102 15.74 33.97 -16.31
N ILE A 103 15.17 33.47 -15.20
CA ILE A 103 15.92 32.80 -14.14
C ILE A 103 16.59 31.53 -14.67
N SER A 104 15.91 30.78 -15.54
CA SER A 104 16.45 29.53 -16.11
C SER A 104 17.61 29.75 -17.06
N ASP A 105 17.67 30.93 -17.71
CA ASP A 105 18.77 31.28 -18.59
C ASP A 105 20.03 31.75 -17.82
N GLU A 106 19.85 32.23 -16.59
CA GLU A 106 20.95 32.74 -15.75
C GLU A 106 21.55 31.71 -14.81
N LEU A 107 20.80 30.64 -14.41
CA LEU A 107 21.24 29.66 -13.42
C LEU A 107 21.90 28.44 -14.08
N GLU A 108 22.89 27.90 -13.39
CA GLU A 108 23.45 26.59 -13.70
C GLU A 108 22.38 25.48 -13.48
N SER A 109 22.47 24.40 -14.27
CA SER A 109 21.47 23.31 -14.26
C SER A 109 21.21 22.72 -12.87
N GLU A 110 22.24 22.64 -12.03
CA GLU A 110 22.13 22.10 -10.67
C GLU A 110 21.37 23.09 -9.75
N GLU A 111 21.70 24.38 -9.83
CA GLU A 111 21.05 25.44 -9.05
C GLU A 111 19.58 25.57 -9.44
N MET A 112 19.28 25.50 -10.75
CA MET A 112 17.94 25.49 -11.27
C MET A 112 17.12 24.30 -10.74
N THR A 113 17.71 23.10 -10.75
CA THR A 113 17.07 21.89 -10.23
C THR A 113 16.77 22.01 -8.74
N ASN A 114 17.69 22.58 -7.97
CA ASN A 114 17.51 22.78 -6.53
C ASN A 114 16.42 23.82 -6.25
N LEU A 115 16.40 24.94 -6.97
CA LEU A 115 15.36 25.96 -6.85
C LEU A 115 13.98 25.39 -7.16
N LEU A 116 13.85 24.68 -8.28
CA LEU A 116 12.59 24.09 -8.72
C LEU A 116 12.08 23.04 -7.72
N ASN A 117 12.95 22.15 -7.27
CA ASN A 117 12.58 21.14 -6.27
C ASN A 117 12.16 21.78 -4.95
N PHE A 118 12.85 22.80 -4.50
CA PHE A 118 12.50 23.53 -3.29
C PHE A 118 11.11 24.17 -3.43
N TYR A 119 10.87 24.94 -4.50
CA TYR A 119 9.59 25.60 -4.75
C TYR A 119 8.43 24.57 -4.84
N LEU A 120 8.58 23.55 -5.68
CA LEU A 120 7.53 22.55 -5.87
C LEU A 120 7.23 21.77 -4.58
N ASN A 121 8.25 21.50 -3.75
CA ASN A 121 8.07 20.84 -2.47
C ASN A 121 7.31 21.71 -1.47
N GLU A 122 7.72 22.99 -1.30
CA GLU A 122 7.05 23.91 -0.39
C GLU A 122 5.58 24.14 -0.79
N MET A 123 5.33 24.42 -2.07
CA MET A 123 3.97 24.60 -2.58
C MET A 123 3.12 23.33 -2.42
N SER A 124 3.70 22.15 -2.61
CA SER A 124 3.03 20.88 -2.41
C SER A 124 2.64 20.70 -0.94
N GLN A 125 3.53 20.99 -0.01
CA GLN A 125 3.23 20.89 1.42
C GLN A 125 2.13 21.84 1.86
N ILE A 126 2.14 23.08 1.35
CA ILE A 126 1.07 24.05 1.58
C ILE A 126 -0.25 23.51 1.06
N ALA A 127 -0.30 23.06 -0.20
CA ALA A 127 -1.50 22.50 -0.80
C ALA A 127 -2.08 21.36 0.00
N LEU A 128 -1.25 20.38 0.37
CA LEU A 128 -1.65 19.20 1.16
C LEU A 128 -2.18 19.59 2.54
N ARG A 129 -1.56 20.55 3.21
CA ARG A 129 -2.00 21.06 4.52
C ARG A 129 -3.41 21.63 4.47
N PHE A 130 -3.77 22.24 3.36
CA PHE A 130 -5.10 22.83 3.14
C PHE A 130 -6.06 21.89 2.40
N GLY A 131 -5.75 20.59 2.31
CA GLY A 131 -6.64 19.59 1.71
C GLY A 131 -6.71 19.63 0.19
N GLY A 132 -5.75 20.29 -0.47
CA GLY A 132 -5.61 20.27 -1.92
C GLY A 132 -5.05 18.95 -2.42
N THR A 133 -5.48 18.52 -3.57
CA THR A 133 -4.96 17.37 -4.31
C THR A 133 -4.09 17.84 -5.44
N ILE A 134 -2.83 17.45 -5.47
CA ILE A 134 -1.89 17.78 -6.55
C ILE A 134 -2.24 16.92 -7.76
N ASP A 135 -2.55 17.56 -8.87
CA ASP A 135 -2.82 16.87 -10.13
C ASP A 135 -1.51 16.58 -10.87
N LYS A 136 -0.76 17.62 -11.17
CA LYS A 136 0.51 17.50 -11.90
C LYS A 136 1.40 18.74 -11.73
N PHE A 137 2.66 18.54 -12.07
CA PHE A 137 3.62 19.61 -12.32
C PHE A 137 3.76 19.83 -13.83
N ILE A 138 3.80 21.10 -14.27
CA ILE A 138 3.93 21.49 -15.67
C ILE A 138 5.09 22.47 -15.77
N GLY A 139 6.32 21.95 -15.89
CA GLY A 139 7.53 22.77 -15.76
C GLY A 139 7.66 23.30 -14.33
N ASP A 140 7.67 24.62 -14.18
CA ASP A 140 7.65 25.34 -12.90
C ASP A 140 6.23 25.55 -12.35
N ALA A 141 5.20 25.24 -13.13
CA ALA A 141 3.82 25.36 -12.71
C ALA A 141 3.32 24.16 -11.95
N LEU A 142 2.45 24.41 -10.98
CA LEU A 142 1.78 23.40 -10.14
C LEU A 142 0.27 23.53 -10.32
N MET A 143 -0.38 22.44 -10.68
CA MET A 143 -1.83 22.34 -10.75
C MET A 143 -2.38 21.56 -9.54
N ILE A 144 -3.28 22.19 -8.81
CA ILE A 144 -3.93 21.64 -7.61
C ILE A 144 -5.44 21.78 -7.79
N PHE A 145 -6.19 20.81 -7.30
CA PHE A 145 -7.64 20.95 -7.18
C PHE A 145 -8.12 20.64 -5.76
N PHE A 146 -9.29 21.21 -5.42
CA PHE A 146 -9.98 21.03 -4.15
C PHE A 146 -11.39 20.53 -4.44
N GLY A 147 -11.91 19.62 -3.58
CA GLY A 147 -13.23 19.03 -3.75
C GLY A 147 -13.23 17.58 -4.21
N ASP A 148 -12.07 16.97 -4.35
CA ASP A 148 -11.86 15.54 -4.59
C ASP A 148 -10.49 15.11 -4.02
N PRO A 149 -10.36 14.01 -3.31
CA PRO A 149 -11.39 13.02 -2.95
C PRO A 149 -12.37 13.50 -1.89
N ASP A 150 -11.93 14.38 -1.01
CA ASP A 150 -12.74 14.91 0.08
C ASP A 150 -13.21 16.33 -0.26
N THR A 151 -14.43 16.67 0.15
CA THR A 151 -15.01 18.01 -0.05
C THR A 151 -15.78 18.44 1.17
N ASN A 152 -15.62 19.71 1.57
CA ASN A 152 -16.45 20.39 2.55
C ASN A 152 -17.52 21.26 1.86
N GLY A 153 -17.67 21.11 0.57
CA GLY A 153 -18.56 21.86 -0.29
C GLY A 153 -17.85 22.96 -1.08
N PRO A 154 -18.38 23.33 -2.28
CA PRO A 154 -17.69 24.21 -3.22
C PRO A 154 -17.28 25.59 -2.67
N GLN A 155 -18.03 26.11 -1.70
CA GLN A 155 -17.70 27.39 -1.07
C GLN A 155 -16.49 27.29 -0.14
N GLU A 156 -16.43 26.23 0.67
CA GLU A 156 -15.32 26.02 1.58
C GLU A 156 -14.06 25.60 0.81
N ASP A 157 -14.21 24.77 -0.23
CA ASP A 157 -13.12 24.41 -1.12
C ASP A 157 -12.52 25.65 -1.79
N ALA A 158 -13.34 26.60 -2.28
CA ALA A 158 -12.88 27.88 -2.84
C ALA A 158 -12.20 28.78 -1.81
N ARG A 159 -12.69 28.78 -0.56
CA ARG A 159 -12.09 29.52 0.56
C ARG A 159 -10.73 28.98 0.92
N THR A 160 -10.57 27.67 0.91
CA THR A 160 -9.31 26.98 1.18
C THR A 160 -8.24 27.36 0.15
N VAL A 161 -8.60 27.53 -1.13
CA VAL A 161 -7.70 28.03 -2.17
C VAL A 161 -7.15 29.42 -1.81
N SER A 162 -7.98 30.31 -1.27
CA SER A 162 -7.53 31.64 -0.86
C SER A 162 -6.47 31.59 0.25
N TYR A 163 -6.62 30.69 1.20
CA TYR A 163 -5.60 30.47 2.24
C TYR A 163 -4.30 29.89 1.67
N THR A 164 -4.41 28.94 0.73
CA THR A 164 -3.25 28.37 0.02
C THR A 164 -2.48 29.48 -0.69
N HIS A 165 -3.18 30.36 -1.39
CA HIS A 165 -2.58 31.51 -2.09
C HIS A 165 -1.87 32.48 -1.14
N LEU A 166 -2.50 32.88 -0.04
CA LEU A 166 -1.91 33.77 0.94
C LEU A 166 -0.64 33.18 1.56
N ARG A 167 -0.66 31.91 1.91
CA ARG A 167 0.52 31.23 2.47
C ARG A 167 1.65 31.08 1.48
N ALA A 168 1.35 30.84 0.20
CA ALA A 168 2.35 30.83 -0.86
C ALA A 168 3.10 32.16 -0.96
N HIS A 169 2.40 33.30 -0.80
CA HIS A 169 3.02 34.62 -0.80
C HIS A 169 3.84 34.95 0.46
N GLU A 170 3.56 34.28 1.59
CA GLU A 170 4.36 34.42 2.82
C GLU A 170 5.68 33.64 2.74
N THR A 171 5.79 32.68 1.86
CA THR A 171 7.03 31.92 1.61
C THR A 171 7.95 32.81 0.76
N ARG A 172 8.81 33.59 1.45
CA ARG A 172 9.83 34.39 0.77
C ARG A 172 10.99 33.48 0.36
N PHE A 173 11.23 33.44 -0.91
CA PHE A 173 12.40 32.84 -1.53
C PHE A 173 13.58 33.82 -1.47
#